data_7da071c2007a0a2a5b74d1623cd1e4d0
#
_entry.id   7da071c2007a0a2a5b74d1623cd1e4d0
#
_cell.length_a   1.000
_cell.length_b   1.000
_cell.length_c   1.000
_cell.angle_alpha   90.00
_cell.angle_beta   90.00
_cell.angle_gamma   90.00
#
_symmetry.space_group_name_H-M   'P 1'
#
loop_
_entity.id
_entity.type
_entity.pdbx_description
1 polymer ?
#
loop_
_entity_poly.entity_id
_entity_poly.type
_entity_poly.pdbx_seq_one_letter_code
_entity_poly.pdbx_strand_id
1 'polypeptide(L)'
;QRPRLFDQGMSGFVMGANDPDEGYLSIVLLPAKAADAIERAARDDAQSLALLGDTYSANAYAFSTRYQNCNQWLAELLASAWAPAAGESRASAQQWLRDAGYAPTVLQVGWQPLIWLAGQIRWLHTDDHPAGDLAAARFRVSMPASIEGFVRQQHPEARRIELCYSPTHVVVRHGWTPIAAGCQPAPGDAVVALAGATATRTNPTPGEMP
;
A
#
# COMPACT_ATOMS: atom_id res chain seq x y z
N GLN A 1 2.92 -13.54 21.99
CA GLN A 1 2.36 -14.37 20.90
C GLN A 1 3.45 -14.57 19.86
N ARG A 2 3.59 -15.78 19.33
CA ARG A 2 4.50 -16.01 18.20
C ARG A 2 3.88 -15.41 16.93
N PRO A 3 4.67 -14.75 16.08
CA PRO A 3 4.18 -14.24 14.80
C PRO A 3 3.67 -15.40 13.93
N ARG A 4 2.63 -15.11 13.15
CA ARG A 4 1.98 -16.07 12.25
C ARG A 4 1.68 -15.38 10.93
N LEU A 5 1.88 -16.11 9.83
CA LEU A 5 1.42 -15.70 8.51
C LEU A 5 0.03 -16.31 8.25
N PHE A 6 -0.84 -15.52 7.64
CA PHE A 6 -2.15 -15.96 7.20
C PHE A 6 -2.31 -15.60 5.73
N ASP A 7 -2.71 -16.55 4.93
CA ASP A 7 -3.18 -16.31 3.58
C ASP A 7 -4.71 -16.12 3.63
N GLN A 8 -5.16 -14.91 3.41
CA GLN A 8 -6.59 -14.57 3.34
C GLN A 8 -7.11 -14.56 1.89
N GLY A 9 -6.24 -14.73 0.93
CA GLY A 9 -6.56 -14.64 -0.49
C GLY A 9 -7.03 -13.24 -0.92
N MET A 10 -7.38 -13.12 -2.20
CA MET A 10 -7.83 -11.86 -2.80
C MET A 10 -9.13 -11.34 -2.18
N SER A 11 -10.05 -12.23 -1.82
CA SER A 11 -11.34 -11.84 -1.22
C SER A 11 -11.17 -11.15 0.13
N GLY A 12 -10.26 -11.62 0.99
CA GLY A 12 -9.96 -10.98 2.26
C GLY A 12 -9.37 -9.58 2.10
N PHE A 13 -8.57 -9.37 1.08
CA PHE A 13 -8.02 -8.06 0.74
C PHE A 13 -9.12 -7.08 0.27
N VAL A 14 -10.00 -7.49 -0.64
CA VAL A 14 -11.07 -6.65 -1.19
C VAL A 14 -12.14 -6.34 -0.14
N MET A 15 -12.49 -7.30 0.71
CA MET A 15 -13.48 -7.11 1.78
C MET A 15 -12.99 -6.20 2.91
N GLY A 16 -11.68 -5.93 2.99
CA GLY A 16 -11.10 -4.98 3.94
C GLY A 16 -11.17 -3.51 3.49
N ALA A 17 -11.80 -3.19 2.35
CA ALA A 17 -11.97 -1.82 1.89
C ALA A 17 -12.84 -0.99 2.85
N ASN A 18 -12.38 0.25 3.15
CA ASN A 18 -13.09 1.14 4.09
C ASN A 18 -14.37 1.74 3.49
N ASP A 19 -14.44 1.82 2.17
CA ASP A 19 -15.61 2.33 1.44
C ASP A 19 -16.15 1.21 0.54
N PRO A 20 -17.37 0.69 0.81
CA PRO A 20 -17.97 -0.34 -0.02
C PRO A 20 -18.45 0.17 -1.37
N ASP A 21 -18.61 1.48 -1.52
CA ASP A 21 -19.18 2.10 -2.72
C ASP A 21 -18.09 2.57 -3.71
N GLU A 22 -16.86 2.79 -3.24
CA GLU A 22 -15.74 3.18 -4.09
C GLU A 22 -14.43 2.53 -3.63
N GLY A 23 -13.69 1.97 -4.54
CA GLY A 23 -12.40 1.39 -4.21
C GLY A 23 -11.46 1.28 -5.40
N TYR A 24 -10.17 1.21 -5.07
CA TYR A 24 -9.08 1.12 -6.04
C TYR A 24 -8.30 -0.17 -5.82
N LEU A 25 -8.06 -0.90 -6.89
CA LEU A 25 -7.20 -2.07 -6.91
C LEU A 25 -6.12 -1.86 -7.95
N SER A 26 -4.87 -1.93 -7.54
CA SER A 26 -3.73 -1.89 -8.45
C SER A 26 -3.07 -3.26 -8.54
N ILE A 27 -2.82 -3.72 -9.76
CA ILE A 27 -2.15 -4.97 -10.07
C ILE A 27 -0.90 -4.66 -10.88
N VAL A 28 0.26 -5.06 -10.35
CA VAL A 28 1.53 -4.92 -11.04
C VAL A 28 1.99 -6.30 -11.53
N LEU A 29 2.11 -6.43 -12.85
CA LEU A 29 2.56 -7.65 -13.53
C LEU A 29 4.06 -7.53 -13.77
N LEU A 30 4.82 -8.35 -13.07
CA LEU A 30 6.28 -8.42 -13.17
C LEU A 30 6.74 -9.34 -14.30
N PRO A 31 7.95 -9.16 -14.83
CA PRO A 31 8.61 -10.15 -15.66
C PRO A 31 8.77 -11.47 -14.90
N ALA A 32 8.69 -12.60 -15.62
CA ALA A 32 8.66 -13.93 -15.02
C ALA A 32 9.77 -14.16 -13.99
N LYS A 33 11.02 -13.82 -14.31
CA LYS A 33 12.15 -14.03 -13.40
C LYS A 33 12.00 -13.25 -12.08
N ALA A 34 11.50 -12.02 -12.13
CA ALA A 34 11.27 -11.19 -10.94
C ALA A 34 10.07 -11.70 -10.14
N ALA A 35 9.00 -12.12 -10.81
CA ALA A 35 7.82 -12.72 -10.20
C ALA A 35 8.16 -14.03 -9.49
N ASP A 36 8.89 -14.94 -10.15
CA ASP A 36 9.34 -16.21 -9.57
C ASP A 36 10.21 -16.01 -8.32
N ALA A 37 11.04 -14.96 -8.31
CA ALA A 37 11.86 -14.64 -7.14
C ALA A 37 11.01 -14.22 -5.94
N ILE A 38 9.99 -13.36 -6.18
CA ILE A 38 9.05 -12.94 -5.13
C ILE A 38 8.20 -14.11 -4.66
N GLU A 39 7.72 -14.96 -5.58
CA GLU A 39 6.93 -16.14 -5.21
C GLU A 39 7.73 -17.07 -4.29
N ARG A 40 8.99 -17.34 -4.62
CA ARG A 40 9.86 -18.16 -3.75
C ARG A 40 10.05 -17.52 -2.37
N ALA A 41 10.37 -16.22 -2.32
CA ALA A 41 10.57 -15.51 -1.06
C ALA A 41 9.29 -15.47 -0.21
N ALA A 42 8.13 -15.26 -0.83
CA ALA A 42 6.85 -15.22 -0.14
C ALA A 42 6.38 -16.58 0.37
N ARG A 43 6.79 -17.68 -0.30
CA ARG A 43 6.48 -19.06 0.12
C ARG A 43 7.47 -19.62 1.13
N ASP A 44 8.58 -18.95 1.36
CA ASP A 44 9.53 -19.29 2.41
C ASP A 44 9.07 -18.64 3.74
N ASP A 45 8.36 -19.43 4.53
CA ASP A 45 7.84 -18.97 5.84
C ASP A 45 8.96 -18.50 6.77
N ALA A 46 10.12 -19.14 6.73
CA ALA A 46 11.24 -18.78 7.59
C ALA A 46 11.78 -17.40 7.21
N GLN A 47 11.96 -17.13 5.90
CA GLN A 47 12.39 -15.84 5.39
C GLN A 47 11.34 -14.75 5.64
N SER A 48 10.09 -15.03 5.33
CA SER A 48 8.97 -14.11 5.51
C SER A 48 8.79 -13.71 6.98
N LEU A 49 8.94 -14.65 7.90
CA LEU A 49 8.87 -14.39 9.34
C LEU A 49 10.12 -13.69 9.89
N ALA A 50 11.31 -13.94 9.33
CA ALA A 50 12.55 -13.24 9.73
C ALA A 50 12.50 -11.74 9.42
N LEU A 51 11.71 -11.35 8.40
CA LEU A 51 11.46 -9.95 8.04
C LEU A 51 10.33 -9.30 8.82
N LEU A 52 9.62 -10.04 9.68
CA LEU A 52 8.48 -9.49 10.41
C LEU A 52 8.96 -8.69 11.62
N GLY A 53 8.50 -7.45 11.74
CA GLY A 53 8.79 -6.59 12.90
C GLY A 53 7.95 -6.95 14.12
N ASP A 54 8.52 -6.77 15.31
CA ASP A 54 7.85 -7.10 16.57
C ASP A 54 6.70 -6.16 16.92
N THR A 55 6.77 -4.91 16.45
CA THR A 55 5.80 -3.87 16.80
C THR A 55 5.30 -3.17 15.54
N TYR A 56 3.98 -3.14 15.38
CA TYR A 56 3.32 -2.44 14.29
C TYR A 56 3.23 -0.94 14.56
N SER A 57 3.49 -0.14 13.51
CA SER A 57 3.17 1.28 13.47
C SER A 57 2.70 1.66 12.06
N ALA A 58 1.49 2.21 11.94
CA ALA A 58 0.94 2.59 10.64
C ALA A 58 1.80 3.63 9.91
N ASN A 59 2.47 4.50 10.66
CA ASN A 59 3.39 5.53 10.18
C ASN A 59 4.87 5.16 10.35
N ALA A 60 5.22 3.88 10.50
CA ALA A 60 6.62 3.45 10.69
C ALA A 60 7.56 4.12 9.68
N TYR A 61 8.69 4.62 10.17
CA TYR A 61 9.72 5.19 9.31
C TYR A 61 10.29 4.10 8.40
N ALA A 62 10.25 4.33 7.11
CA ALA A 62 10.56 3.32 6.10
C ALA A 62 11.94 2.67 6.22
N PHE A 63 12.87 3.30 6.93
CA PHE A 63 14.23 2.83 7.15
C PHE A 63 14.57 2.62 8.62
N SER A 64 13.57 2.29 9.44
CA SER A 64 13.74 1.90 10.84
C SER A 64 13.35 0.44 11.05
N THR A 65 14.13 -0.29 11.81
CA THR A 65 13.80 -1.66 12.22
C THR A 65 12.96 -1.72 13.49
N ARG A 66 12.71 -0.56 14.14
CA ARG A 66 12.02 -0.47 15.42
C ARG A 66 10.54 -0.80 15.32
N TYR A 67 9.89 -0.25 14.27
CA TYR A 67 8.50 -0.50 13.94
C TYR A 67 8.38 -1.01 12.51
N GLN A 68 7.19 -1.46 12.15
CA GLN A 68 6.89 -1.89 10.78
C GLN A 68 5.41 -1.69 10.46
N ASN A 69 5.11 -1.26 9.24
CA ASN A 69 3.79 -1.40 8.65
C ASN A 69 3.79 -2.50 7.57
N CYS A 70 2.60 -2.86 7.08
CA CYS A 70 2.46 -3.92 6.07
C CYS A 70 3.20 -3.61 4.76
N ASN A 71 3.21 -2.36 4.33
CA ASN A 71 3.92 -1.94 3.10
C ASN A 71 5.45 -2.01 3.28
N GLN A 72 5.95 -1.67 4.46
CA GLN A 72 7.38 -1.79 4.76
C GLN A 72 7.83 -3.25 4.74
N TRP A 73 7.02 -4.16 5.33
CA TRP A 73 7.29 -5.59 5.25
C TRP A 73 7.35 -6.07 3.79
N LEU A 74 6.41 -5.63 2.95
CA LEU A 74 6.42 -5.96 1.52
C LEU A 74 7.67 -5.43 0.82
N ALA A 75 8.08 -4.18 1.08
CA ALA A 75 9.30 -3.62 0.50
C ALA A 75 10.55 -4.41 0.93
N GLU A 76 10.65 -4.82 2.19
CA GLU A 76 11.73 -5.65 2.71
C GLU A 76 11.72 -7.06 2.10
N LEU A 77 10.54 -7.63 1.83
CA LEU A 77 10.39 -8.90 1.11
C LEU A 77 10.85 -8.79 -0.36
N LEU A 78 10.52 -7.69 -1.06
CA LEU A 78 11.02 -7.42 -2.40
C LEU A 78 12.56 -7.33 -2.42
N ALA A 79 13.15 -6.65 -1.42
CA ALA A 79 14.61 -6.60 -1.28
C ALA A 79 15.22 -7.99 -1.13
N SER A 80 14.64 -8.84 -0.28
CA SER A 80 15.13 -10.20 -0.07
C SER A 80 14.97 -11.09 -1.31
N ALA A 81 13.91 -10.88 -2.09
CA ALA A 81 13.65 -11.64 -3.32
C ALA A 81 14.62 -11.29 -4.45
N TRP A 82 14.93 -9.99 -4.61
CA TRP A 82 15.76 -9.50 -5.73
C TRP A 82 17.23 -9.39 -5.39
N ALA A 83 17.58 -9.34 -4.11
CA ALA A 83 18.95 -9.36 -3.61
C ALA A 83 19.07 -10.34 -2.43
N PRO A 84 19.26 -11.65 -2.68
CA PRO A 84 19.24 -12.66 -1.62
C PRO A 84 20.17 -12.38 -0.43
N ALA A 85 21.33 -11.76 -0.66
CA ALA A 85 22.23 -11.34 0.40
C ALA A 85 21.63 -10.24 1.32
N ALA A 86 20.62 -9.51 0.86
CA ALA A 86 19.87 -8.53 1.65
C ALA A 86 18.74 -9.18 2.47
N GLY A 87 18.41 -10.44 2.24
CA GLY A 87 17.30 -11.14 2.90
C GLY A 87 17.61 -11.69 4.29
N GLU A 88 18.83 -11.54 4.79
CA GLU A 88 19.24 -12.10 6.08
C GLU A 88 18.61 -11.37 7.28
N SER A 89 18.26 -10.10 7.12
CA SER A 89 17.62 -9.30 8.17
C SER A 89 16.88 -8.09 7.61
N ARG A 90 15.98 -7.51 8.40
CA ARG A 90 15.34 -6.24 8.08
C ARG A 90 16.34 -5.11 7.85
N ALA A 91 17.43 -5.08 8.63
CA ALA A 91 18.46 -4.04 8.50
C ALA A 91 19.18 -4.13 7.15
N SER A 92 19.56 -5.32 6.70
CA SER A 92 20.19 -5.54 5.40
C SER A 92 19.22 -5.25 4.23
N ALA A 93 17.96 -5.67 4.36
CA ALA A 93 16.92 -5.35 3.38
C ALA A 93 16.72 -3.83 3.22
N GLN A 94 16.63 -3.10 4.32
CA GLN A 94 16.49 -1.64 4.31
C GLN A 94 17.74 -0.93 3.78
N GLN A 95 18.94 -1.47 4.05
CA GLN A 95 20.17 -0.92 3.48
C GLN A 95 20.16 -1.08 1.96
N TRP A 96 19.82 -2.26 1.47
CA TRP A 96 19.72 -2.48 0.02
C TRP A 96 18.65 -1.58 -0.63
N LEU A 97 17.48 -1.42 0.00
CA LEU A 97 16.43 -0.52 -0.50
C LEU A 97 16.95 0.92 -0.63
N ARG A 98 17.72 1.42 0.36
CA ARG A 98 18.36 2.75 0.27
C ARG A 98 19.32 2.84 -0.91
N ASP A 99 20.21 1.85 -1.03
CA ASP A 99 21.25 1.82 -2.06
C ASP A 99 20.66 1.65 -3.46
N ALA A 100 19.55 0.94 -3.57
CA ALA A 100 18.76 0.76 -4.80
C ALA A 100 17.85 1.95 -5.14
N GLY A 101 17.83 3.00 -4.31
CA GLY A 101 17.07 4.22 -4.58
C GLY A 101 15.58 4.15 -4.22
N TYR A 102 15.17 3.28 -3.28
CA TYR A 102 13.79 3.27 -2.78
C TYR A 102 13.43 4.62 -2.16
N ALA A 103 12.40 5.25 -2.69
CA ALA A 103 11.89 6.53 -2.22
C ALA A 103 10.55 6.35 -1.48
N PRO A 104 10.54 6.38 -0.13
CA PRO A 104 9.30 6.32 0.63
C PRO A 104 8.39 7.52 0.34
N THR A 105 7.10 7.31 0.50
CA THR A 105 6.12 8.41 0.41
C THR A 105 6.34 9.40 1.54
N VAL A 106 6.38 10.68 1.20
CA VAL A 106 6.49 11.79 2.18
C VAL A 106 5.08 12.28 2.50
N LEU A 107 4.63 12.02 3.72
CA LEU A 107 3.38 12.56 4.23
C LEU A 107 3.67 13.86 4.98
N GLN A 108 3.07 14.96 4.53
CA GLN A 108 3.17 16.27 5.18
C GLN A 108 1.98 16.48 6.10
N VAL A 109 2.23 16.65 7.39
CA VAL A 109 1.18 16.98 8.38
C VAL A 109 1.09 18.48 8.52
N GLY A 110 -0.07 19.05 8.18
CA GLY A 110 -0.25 20.51 8.15
C GLY A 110 -0.30 21.19 9.53
N TRP A 111 -0.35 20.45 10.62
CA TRP A 111 -0.52 20.99 11.96
C TRP A 111 0.31 20.23 13.00
N GLN A 112 1.33 20.87 13.53
CA GLN A 112 2.29 20.30 14.51
C GLN A 112 1.63 19.62 15.72
N PRO A 113 0.58 20.18 16.37
CA PRO A 113 -0.08 19.53 17.48
C PRO A 113 -0.67 18.15 17.18
N LEU A 114 -1.01 17.84 15.91
CA LEU A 114 -1.46 16.51 15.52
C LEU A 114 -0.37 15.45 15.71
N ILE A 115 0.90 15.82 15.53
CA ILE A 115 2.03 14.91 15.74
C ILE A 115 2.15 14.52 17.21
N TRP A 116 1.92 15.49 18.10
CA TRP A 116 1.94 15.24 19.54
C TRP A 116 0.76 14.38 19.98
N LEU A 117 -0.44 14.60 19.42
CA LEU A 117 -1.61 13.77 19.64
C LEU A 117 -1.46 12.36 19.06
N ALA A 118 -0.74 12.21 17.93
CA ALA A 118 -0.48 10.91 17.32
C ALA A 118 0.25 9.95 18.26
N GLY A 119 1.14 10.45 19.11
CA GLY A 119 1.82 9.66 20.13
C GLY A 119 0.89 9.06 21.20
N GLN A 120 -0.38 9.47 21.29
CA GLN A 120 -1.41 8.88 22.15
C GLN A 120 -2.17 7.72 21.44
N ILE A 121 -1.98 7.57 20.15
CA ILE A 121 -2.65 6.54 19.36
C ILE A 121 -1.79 5.28 19.37
N ARG A 122 -2.35 4.16 19.81
CA ARG A 122 -1.66 2.90 20.10
C ARG A 122 -0.86 2.31 18.92
N TRP A 123 -1.22 2.65 17.70
CA TRP A 123 -0.58 2.16 16.46
C TRP A 123 0.09 3.25 15.63
N LEU A 124 0.37 4.39 16.25
CA LEU A 124 1.18 5.47 15.68
C LEU A 124 2.37 5.74 16.59
N HIS A 125 3.57 5.68 16.05
CA HIS A 125 4.79 5.97 16.77
C HIS A 125 5.59 7.02 16.00
N THR A 126 6.26 7.91 16.72
CA THR A 126 7.06 9.00 16.13
C THR A 126 8.53 8.92 16.48
N ASP A 127 8.88 8.08 17.44
CA ASP A 127 10.20 7.98 18.05
C ASP A 127 11.20 7.13 17.24
N ASP A 128 10.80 6.67 16.04
CA ASP A 128 11.68 6.07 15.03
C ASP A 128 12.00 7.00 13.86
N HIS A 129 11.33 8.16 13.79
CA HIS A 129 11.54 9.14 12.73
C HIS A 129 12.74 10.05 13.00
N PRO A 130 13.50 10.46 11.96
CA PRO A 130 14.56 11.45 12.11
C PRO A 130 14.04 12.77 12.68
N ALA A 131 14.79 13.35 13.64
CA ALA A 131 14.38 14.59 14.31
C ALA A 131 14.11 15.75 13.32
N GLY A 132 14.88 15.85 12.24
CA GLY A 132 14.67 16.86 11.19
C GLY A 132 13.37 16.67 10.41
N ASP A 133 12.90 15.44 10.24
CA ASP A 133 11.60 15.16 9.62
C ASP A 133 10.46 15.52 10.56
N LEU A 134 10.57 15.16 11.83
CA LEU A 134 9.58 15.54 12.84
C LEU A 134 9.47 17.07 13.00
N ALA A 135 10.62 17.77 13.04
CA ALA A 135 10.64 19.24 13.10
C ALA A 135 9.97 19.89 11.87
N ALA A 136 10.07 19.25 10.71
CA ALA A 136 9.43 19.66 9.47
C ALA A 136 8.01 19.09 9.27
N ALA A 137 7.45 18.43 10.30
CA ALA A 137 6.15 17.75 10.24
C ALA A 137 6.01 16.78 9.06
N ARG A 138 7.08 16.06 8.73
CA ARG A 138 7.15 15.08 7.63
C ARG A 138 7.29 13.67 8.16
N PHE A 139 6.59 12.74 7.51
CA PHE A 139 6.72 11.32 7.76
C PHE A 139 7.09 10.61 6.46
N ARG A 140 8.19 9.86 6.46
CA ARG A 140 8.61 9.03 5.32
C ARG A 140 8.18 7.60 5.56
N VAL A 141 7.08 7.23 4.94
CA VAL A 141 6.37 5.97 5.20
C VAL A 141 6.33 5.13 3.93
N SER A 142 6.53 3.83 4.06
CA SER A 142 6.28 2.90 2.95
C SER A 142 4.78 2.82 2.68
N MET A 143 4.38 3.21 1.47
CA MET A 143 3.01 3.23 0.98
C MET A 143 2.93 2.46 -0.34
N PRO A 144 1.75 1.98 -0.76
CA PRO A 144 1.60 1.27 -2.03
C PRO A 144 2.22 2.01 -3.22
N ALA A 145 2.01 3.32 -3.32
CA ALA A 145 2.55 4.14 -4.41
C ALA A 145 4.09 4.16 -4.44
N SER A 146 4.76 4.18 -3.27
CA SER A 146 6.23 4.11 -3.21
C SER A 146 6.76 2.74 -3.61
N ILE A 147 6.04 1.66 -3.30
CA ILE A 147 6.38 0.30 -3.73
C ILE A 147 6.21 0.17 -5.24
N GLU A 148 5.08 0.63 -5.80
CA GLU A 148 4.85 0.62 -7.24
C GLU A 148 5.92 1.42 -8.01
N GLY A 149 6.26 2.60 -7.49
CA GLY A 149 7.33 3.43 -8.06
C GLY A 149 8.68 2.71 -8.05
N PHE A 150 9.02 2.02 -6.98
CA PHE A 150 10.24 1.24 -6.87
C PHE A 150 10.25 0.02 -7.79
N VAL A 151 9.13 -0.72 -7.85
CA VAL A 151 8.99 -1.84 -8.80
C VAL A 151 9.19 -1.37 -10.25
N ARG A 152 8.57 -0.25 -10.64
CA ARG A 152 8.75 0.34 -11.96
C ARG A 152 10.20 0.74 -12.24
N GLN A 153 10.91 1.25 -11.22
CA GLN A 153 12.32 1.62 -11.34
C GLN A 153 13.21 0.40 -11.53
N GLN A 154 13.00 -0.68 -10.77
CA GLN A 154 13.80 -1.90 -10.83
C GLN A 154 13.46 -2.77 -12.05
N HIS A 155 12.21 -2.70 -12.50
CA HIS A 155 11.66 -3.50 -13.61
C HIS A 155 10.85 -2.60 -14.55
N PRO A 156 11.52 -1.81 -15.43
CA PRO A 156 10.83 -0.89 -16.36
C PRO A 156 9.84 -1.60 -17.30
N GLU A 157 10.04 -2.89 -17.56
CA GLU A 157 9.17 -3.75 -18.35
C GLU A 157 7.91 -4.24 -17.60
N ALA A 158 7.82 -3.99 -16.30
CA ALA A 158 6.63 -4.31 -15.54
C ALA A 158 5.41 -3.52 -16.03
N ARG A 159 4.25 -4.13 -16.00
CA ARG A 159 2.99 -3.52 -16.43
C ARG A 159 2.07 -3.34 -15.25
N ARG A 160 1.36 -2.22 -15.23
CA ARG A 160 0.37 -1.91 -14.19
C ARG A 160 -1.02 -1.86 -14.79
N ILE A 161 -1.97 -2.44 -14.09
CA ILE A 161 -3.40 -2.34 -14.35
C ILE A 161 -4.03 -1.80 -13.08
N GLU A 162 -4.81 -0.74 -13.21
CA GLU A 162 -5.60 -0.20 -12.11
C GLU A 162 -7.08 -0.34 -12.41
N LEU A 163 -7.81 -0.80 -11.42
CA LEU A 163 -9.26 -0.86 -11.44
C LEU A 163 -9.79 0.11 -10.38
N CYS A 164 -10.74 0.95 -10.78
CA CYS A 164 -11.53 1.72 -9.85
C CYS A 164 -13.00 1.31 -10.00
N TYR A 165 -13.63 0.92 -8.90
CA TYR A 165 -15.06 0.63 -8.91
C TYR A 165 -15.84 1.71 -8.17
N SER A 166 -17.01 1.99 -8.68
CA SER A 166 -18.03 2.87 -8.11
C SER A 166 -19.38 2.15 -8.14
N PRO A 167 -20.45 2.70 -7.54
CA PRO A 167 -21.77 2.07 -7.62
C PRO A 167 -22.32 1.92 -9.03
N THR A 168 -21.81 2.68 -10.00
CA THR A 168 -22.34 2.74 -11.35
C THR A 168 -21.47 2.08 -12.42
N HIS A 169 -20.15 2.01 -12.19
CA HIS A 169 -19.23 1.51 -13.19
C HIS A 169 -17.88 1.10 -12.60
N VAL A 170 -17.14 0.31 -13.37
CA VAL A 170 -15.73 0.00 -13.12
C VAL A 170 -14.90 0.64 -14.23
N VAL A 171 -13.88 1.41 -13.85
CA VAL A 171 -12.86 1.92 -14.77
C VAL A 171 -11.63 1.02 -14.69
N VAL A 172 -11.11 0.62 -15.85
CA VAL A 172 -9.87 -0.15 -15.96
C VAL A 172 -8.87 0.66 -16.76
N ARG A 173 -7.73 0.94 -16.15
CA ARG A 173 -6.62 1.69 -16.75
C ARG A 173 -5.37 0.83 -16.85
N HIS A 174 -4.77 0.82 -18.02
CA HIS A 174 -3.44 0.26 -18.23
C HIS A 174 -2.38 1.36 -18.14
N GLY A 175 -1.31 1.10 -17.40
CA GLY A 175 -0.19 2.03 -17.24
C GLY A 175 -0.04 2.59 -15.83
N TRP A 176 0.92 3.49 -15.67
CA TRP A 176 1.38 3.93 -14.35
C TRP A 176 0.70 5.22 -13.86
N THR A 177 -0.09 5.87 -14.68
CA THR A 177 -0.87 7.05 -14.27
C THR A 177 -2.08 6.59 -13.46
N PRO A 178 -2.26 7.03 -12.21
CA PRO A 178 -3.39 6.60 -11.39
C PRO A 178 -4.73 7.13 -11.94
N ILE A 179 -5.81 6.39 -11.68
CA ILE A 179 -7.18 6.86 -11.92
C ILE A 179 -7.48 7.97 -10.91
N ALA A 180 -8.10 9.05 -11.39
CA ALA A 180 -8.48 10.17 -10.53
C ALA A 180 -9.57 9.76 -9.52
N ALA A 181 -9.66 10.49 -8.40
CA ALA A 181 -10.69 10.29 -7.37
C ALA A 181 -12.10 10.32 -8.00
N GLY A 182 -13.00 9.51 -7.45
CA GLY A 182 -14.35 9.33 -7.96
C GLY A 182 -14.42 8.46 -9.23
N CYS A 183 -13.45 7.58 -9.43
CA CYS A 183 -13.38 6.68 -10.60
C CYS A 183 -13.56 7.41 -11.94
N GLN A 184 -12.97 8.61 -12.09
CA GLN A 184 -13.10 9.40 -13.31
C GLN A 184 -12.32 8.78 -14.47
N PRO A 185 -12.99 8.34 -15.55
CA PRO A 185 -12.31 7.78 -16.70
C PRO A 185 -11.57 8.85 -17.51
N ALA A 186 -10.48 8.46 -18.14
CA ALA A 186 -9.71 9.27 -19.07
C ALA A 186 -9.70 8.61 -20.47
N PRO A 187 -9.29 9.34 -21.51
CA PRO A 187 -9.16 8.74 -22.84
C PRO A 187 -8.25 7.50 -22.81
N GLY A 188 -8.73 6.40 -23.37
CA GLY A 188 -8.03 5.10 -23.39
C GLY A 188 -8.38 4.13 -22.27
N ASP A 189 -9.15 4.56 -21.27
CA ASP A 189 -9.67 3.65 -20.24
C ASP A 189 -10.81 2.78 -20.78
N ALA A 190 -10.88 1.55 -20.27
CA ALA A 190 -12.07 0.74 -20.46
C ALA A 190 -13.06 1.04 -19.31
N VAL A 191 -14.32 1.24 -19.64
CA VAL A 191 -15.39 1.51 -18.67
C VAL A 191 -16.44 0.42 -18.79
N VAL A 192 -16.73 -0.24 -17.69
CA VAL A 192 -17.75 -1.29 -17.60
C VAL A 192 -18.88 -0.80 -16.70
N ALA A 193 -20.06 -0.57 -17.27
CA ALA A 193 -21.25 -0.21 -16.50
C ALA A 193 -21.70 -1.40 -15.63
N LEU A 194 -22.06 -1.14 -14.38
CA LEU A 194 -22.61 -2.16 -13.49
C LEU A 194 -24.14 -2.25 -13.67
N ALA A 195 -24.63 -3.46 -13.89
CA ALA A 195 -26.08 -3.71 -14.01
C ALA A 195 -26.73 -3.44 -12.64
N GLY A 196 -27.65 -2.46 -12.58
CA GLY A 196 -28.35 -2.05 -11.35
C GLY A 196 -28.20 -0.57 -10.99
N ALA A 197 -27.36 0.18 -11.70
CA ALA A 197 -27.11 1.60 -11.44
C ALA A 197 -28.30 2.54 -11.76
N THR A 198 -29.44 2.03 -12.17
CA THR A 198 -30.63 2.80 -12.55
C THR A 198 -31.76 2.76 -11.50
N ALA A 199 -31.43 2.64 -10.23
CA ALA A 199 -32.41 2.88 -9.17
C ALA A 199 -31.97 4.09 -8.35
N THR A 200 -32.30 5.29 -8.85
CA THR A 200 -32.37 6.49 -8.03
C THR A 200 -33.23 6.17 -6.80
N ARG A 201 -32.61 6.04 -5.64
CA ARG A 201 -33.35 6.10 -4.38
C ARG A 201 -33.92 7.51 -4.28
N THR A 202 -35.13 7.70 -4.79
CA THR A 202 -35.98 8.81 -4.40
C THR A 202 -36.33 8.58 -2.94
N ASN A 203 -35.69 9.32 -2.07
CA ASN A 203 -36.08 9.41 -0.67
C ASN A 203 -37.53 9.93 -0.66
N PRO A 204 -38.50 9.24 -0.06
CA PRO A 204 -39.84 9.79 0.09
C PRO A 204 -39.75 10.98 1.03
N THR A 205 -40.23 12.12 0.56
CA THR A 205 -40.39 13.35 1.35
C THR A 205 -41.23 13.02 2.61
N PRO A 206 -40.80 13.37 3.83
CA PRO A 206 -41.64 13.20 5.01
C PRO A 206 -42.74 14.27 5.01
N GLY A 207 -43.95 13.86 4.75
CA GLY A 207 -45.08 14.77 4.87
C GLY A 207 -46.21 14.46 3.90
N GLU A 208 -46.94 13.36 4.17
CA GLU A 208 -48.38 13.24 3.86
C GLU A 208 -48.86 11.94 4.49
N MET A 209 -49.36 12.05 5.70
CA MET A 209 -50.26 11.08 6.28
C MET A 209 -51.64 11.75 6.41
N PRO A 210 -52.70 11.07 6.00
CA PRO A 210 -54.08 11.50 6.22
C PRO A 210 -54.49 11.38 7.66
#